data_5024348d82ed2256f686f17ebb5f86b6
#
_entry.id   5024348d82ed2256f686f17ebb5f86b6
#
_cell.length_a   1.000
_cell.length_b   1.000
_cell.length_c   1.000
_cell.angle_alpha   90.00
_cell.angle_beta   90.00
_cell.angle_gamma   90.00
#
_symmetry.space_group_name_H-M   'P 1'
#
loop_
_entity.id
_entity.type
_entity.pdbx_description
1 polymer ?
#
loop_
_entity_poly.entity_id
_entity_poly.type
_entity_poly.pdbx_seq_one_letter_code
_entity_poly.pdbx_strand_id
1 'polypeptide(L)'
;FKSRYSIPKTEFVPPKITHVSVSSTVAEAREVYRILQQLYPENLPQKFDYTKTAVVLPDEQLLIPLLDCFPQSITDINVTMGYPLRASDLYLLVDSPEKAIENLPSEGLPMLLLLREQLKALKTKENSEVLYLLCKTISHIEKVIAQYPNLSFSADAVMQILRMLTKDMTIPYAGEPLNGLQVMGVLETRALDFDNIIITCFNDELYPGRSHGNSFIPYILRRGFGLPTPERQNAIFAYNFYRMISYAQHVWFITNATADDRHSGEVSRYLYQLRWQYQREIEYINVVHALAKLSTKQPDQPKTEAVLMRLEQMKKRRFSASMLNKYLYCQKQFYYRYVLGLKEPKQDDDVIVPDNLLGTVTHKIMEILYQPYENRLVEPSDLRSILDSLTEEVWQSLPLSEIVEDPLAVHVVRNYVRNILEYDWQLAPFYYYAGETKVNAELDVPDLGVIKFEGIIDRVDEHKGVVRVIDYKTGAAPVEYSDMNHVFNREKNQDKALQTLLYCWMFKEMSPDYLAEHVDVVPHIYAVRTLAKGKDA
;
A
#
# COMPACT_ATOMS: atom_id res chain seq x y z
N PHE A 1 -2.33 -18.00 56.84
CA PHE A 1 -3.53 -17.24 57.15
C PHE A 1 -4.74 -18.16 56.97
N LYS A 2 -5.34 -18.65 58.04
CA LYS A 2 -6.66 -19.30 57.97
C LYS A 2 -7.70 -18.19 57.89
N SER A 3 -8.36 -18.05 56.74
CA SER A 3 -9.51 -17.16 56.60
C SER A 3 -10.59 -17.54 57.58
N ARG A 4 -11.08 -16.60 58.39
CA ARG A 4 -12.22 -16.77 59.28
C ARG A 4 -13.57 -16.78 58.54
N TYR A 5 -13.56 -16.55 57.25
CA TYR A 5 -14.76 -16.55 56.42
C TYR A 5 -14.80 -17.84 55.58
N SER A 6 -15.83 -18.63 55.79
CA SER A 6 -16.18 -19.71 54.87
C SER A 6 -16.75 -19.05 53.61
N ILE A 7 -16.01 -19.11 52.50
CA ILE A 7 -16.55 -18.73 51.20
C ILE A 7 -17.67 -19.73 50.89
N PRO A 8 -18.90 -19.26 50.67
CA PRO A 8 -19.98 -20.17 50.27
C PRO A 8 -19.53 -20.87 48.99
N LYS A 9 -19.61 -22.19 48.94
CA LYS A 9 -19.41 -22.96 47.71
C LYS A 9 -20.62 -22.69 46.83
N THR A 10 -20.57 -21.63 46.07
CA THR A 10 -21.47 -21.46 44.93
C THR A 10 -21.12 -22.53 43.90
N GLU A 11 -22.12 -23.29 43.47
CA GLU A 11 -21.93 -24.20 42.35
C GLU A 11 -21.44 -23.39 41.14
N PHE A 12 -20.25 -23.69 40.67
CA PHE A 12 -19.69 -23.04 39.50
C PHE A 12 -20.41 -23.57 38.25
N VAL A 13 -21.24 -22.73 37.66
CA VAL A 13 -21.85 -23.01 36.35
C VAL A 13 -20.91 -22.46 35.26
N PRO A 14 -20.30 -23.34 34.47
CA PRO A 14 -19.41 -22.87 33.40
C PRO A 14 -20.20 -22.11 32.34
N PRO A 15 -19.59 -21.07 31.73
CA PRO A 15 -20.22 -20.33 30.63
C PRO A 15 -20.47 -21.22 29.42
N LYS A 16 -21.55 -20.94 28.69
CA LYS A 16 -21.71 -21.43 27.33
C LYS A 16 -20.68 -20.72 26.44
N ILE A 17 -19.94 -21.48 25.65
CA ILE A 17 -18.87 -20.93 24.81
C ILE A 17 -19.22 -21.16 23.33
N THR A 18 -19.22 -20.10 22.54
CA THR A 18 -19.39 -20.15 21.09
C THR A 18 -18.17 -19.52 20.41
N HIS A 19 -17.54 -20.26 19.51
CA HIS A 19 -16.47 -19.76 18.64
C HIS A 19 -17.02 -19.48 17.27
N VAL A 20 -16.86 -18.24 16.80
CA VAL A 20 -17.30 -17.79 15.47
C VAL A 20 -16.08 -17.45 14.63
N SER A 21 -15.89 -18.16 13.54
CA SER A 21 -14.81 -17.92 12.58
C SER A 21 -15.36 -17.16 11.38
N VAL A 22 -14.72 -16.05 11.03
CA VAL A 22 -15.07 -15.18 9.91
C VAL A 22 -13.87 -14.97 8.99
N SER A 23 -14.10 -14.38 7.80
CA SER A 23 -13.08 -14.23 6.76
C SER A 23 -12.52 -12.80 6.65
N SER A 24 -12.89 -11.87 7.53
CA SER A 24 -12.33 -10.50 7.52
C SER A 24 -12.66 -9.77 8.82
N THR A 25 -11.89 -8.72 9.12
CA THR A 25 -12.11 -7.85 10.29
C THR A 25 -13.48 -7.15 10.26
N VAL A 26 -13.93 -6.72 9.06
CA VAL A 26 -15.28 -6.13 8.92
C VAL A 26 -16.37 -7.17 9.19
N ALA A 27 -16.13 -8.43 8.84
CA ALA A 27 -17.06 -9.52 9.14
C ALA A 27 -17.19 -9.78 10.65
N GLU A 28 -16.14 -9.53 11.44
CA GLU A 28 -16.22 -9.59 12.91
C GLU A 28 -17.22 -8.57 13.46
N ALA A 29 -17.17 -7.33 12.99
CA ALA A 29 -18.14 -6.31 13.40
C ALA A 29 -19.60 -6.69 13.06
N ARG A 30 -19.81 -7.30 11.88
CA ARG A 30 -21.14 -7.81 11.47
C ARG A 30 -21.61 -8.96 12.35
N GLU A 31 -20.72 -9.84 12.80
CA GLU A 31 -21.07 -10.91 13.70
C GLU A 31 -21.42 -10.40 15.11
N VAL A 32 -20.74 -9.35 15.58
CA VAL A 32 -21.16 -8.67 16.82
C VAL A 32 -22.59 -8.13 16.68
N TYR A 33 -22.91 -7.46 15.54
CA TYR A 33 -24.27 -7.02 15.26
C TYR A 33 -25.28 -8.18 15.34
N ARG A 34 -24.98 -9.32 14.66
CA ARG A 34 -25.85 -10.50 14.66
C ARG A 34 -26.07 -11.07 16.06
N ILE A 35 -25.01 -11.17 16.87
CA ILE A 35 -25.09 -11.65 18.24
C ILE A 35 -25.92 -10.70 19.09
N LEU A 36 -25.69 -9.38 18.99
CA LEU A 36 -26.46 -8.39 19.72
C LEU A 36 -27.95 -8.40 19.32
N GLN A 37 -28.26 -8.58 18.05
CA GLN A 37 -29.62 -8.69 17.55
C GLN A 37 -30.33 -9.96 18.07
N GLN A 38 -29.59 -11.06 18.27
CA GLN A 38 -30.12 -12.28 18.91
C GLN A 38 -30.35 -12.09 20.40
N LEU A 39 -29.46 -11.38 21.09
CA LEU A 39 -29.60 -11.10 22.52
C LEU A 39 -30.73 -10.08 22.80
N TYR A 40 -30.88 -9.10 21.93
CA TYR A 40 -31.74 -7.94 22.06
C TYR A 40 -32.61 -7.73 20.81
N PRO A 41 -33.60 -8.59 20.54
CA PRO A 41 -34.45 -8.49 19.38
C PRO A 41 -35.29 -7.19 19.38
N GLU A 42 -35.30 -6.49 18.27
CA GLU A 42 -36.01 -5.20 18.07
C GLU A 42 -37.54 -5.30 18.25
N ASN A 43 -38.10 -6.49 18.06
CA ASN A 43 -39.55 -6.71 18.03
C ASN A 43 -40.18 -6.94 19.42
N LEU A 44 -39.39 -6.90 20.50
CA LEU A 44 -39.91 -7.10 21.85
C LEU A 44 -40.09 -5.77 22.57
N PRO A 45 -41.27 -5.52 23.21
CA PRO A 45 -41.56 -4.27 23.92
C PRO A 45 -40.83 -4.16 25.28
N GLN A 46 -39.87 -5.02 25.54
CA GLN A 46 -39.17 -5.11 26.80
C GLN A 46 -37.95 -4.20 26.81
N LYS A 47 -37.78 -3.42 27.87
CA LYS A 47 -36.56 -2.64 28.10
C LYS A 47 -35.45 -3.59 28.56
N PHE A 48 -34.44 -3.75 27.75
CA PHE A 48 -33.28 -4.61 28.03
C PHE A 48 -32.26 -3.88 28.92
N ASP A 49 -31.63 -4.64 29.81
CA ASP A 49 -30.46 -4.17 30.57
C ASP A 49 -29.19 -4.50 29.77
N TYR A 50 -28.66 -3.52 29.04
CA TYR A 50 -27.44 -3.68 28.25
C TYR A 50 -26.16 -3.67 29.09
N THR A 51 -26.22 -3.21 30.35
CA THR A 51 -25.06 -3.06 31.24
C THR A 51 -24.36 -4.39 31.56
N LYS A 52 -25.10 -5.50 31.41
CA LYS A 52 -24.59 -6.86 31.62
C LYS A 52 -23.88 -7.48 30.42
N THR A 53 -23.73 -6.74 29.33
CA THR A 53 -23.07 -7.21 28.11
C THR A 53 -21.87 -6.37 27.80
N ALA A 54 -20.75 -7.04 27.56
CA ALA A 54 -19.50 -6.42 27.14
C ALA A 54 -19.07 -6.91 25.75
N VAL A 55 -18.66 -5.96 24.89
CA VAL A 55 -17.93 -6.22 23.66
C VAL A 55 -16.48 -5.82 23.91
N VAL A 56 -15.59 -6.80 23.88
CA VAL A 56 -14.16 -6.64 24.18
C VAL A 56 -13.38 -6.59 22.89
N LEU A 57 -12.59 -5.53 22.71
CA LEU A 57 -11.78 -5.28 21.54
C LEU A 57 -10.29 -5.41 21.88
N PRO A 58 -9.63 -6.52 21.54
CA PRO A 58 -8.17 -6.63 21.60
C PRO A 58 -7.45 -5.72 20.60
N ASP A 59 -8.09 -5.43 19.45
CA ASP A 59 -7.63 -4.45 18.48
C ASP A 59 -8.60 -3.25 18.44
N GLU A 60 -8.10 -2.10 18.85
CA GLU A 60 -8.88 -0.85 18.89
C GLU A 60 -9.27 -0.33 17.49
N GLN A 61 -8.59 -0.79 16.43
CA GLN A 61 -8.90 -0.39 15.04
C GLN A 61 -10.30 -0.86 14.61
N LEU A 62 -10.81 -1.93 15.25
CA LEU A 62 -12.16 -2.42 14.98
C LEU A 62 -13.26 -1.51 15.55
N LEU A 63 -12.95 -0.56 16.44
CA LEU A 63 -13.94 0.26 17.14
C LEU A 63 -14.85 1.02 16.16
N ILE A 64 -14.29 1.73 15.19
CA ILE A 64 -15.09 2.56 14.25
C ILE A 64 -16.00 1.69 13.38
N PRO A 65 -15.52 0.64 12.70
CA PRO A 65 -16.38 -0.30 11.97
C PRO A 65 -17.45 -0.95 12.84
N LEU A 66 -17.14 -1.20 14.10
CA LEU A 66 -18.08 -1.80 15.05
C LEU A 66 -19.21 -0.84 15.43
N LEU A 67 -18.89 0.43 15.71
CA LEU A 67 -19.89 1.44 16.06
C LEU A 67 -20.89 1.66 14.91
N ASP A 68 -20.42 1.61 13.66
CA ASP A 68 -21.27 1.70 12.47
C ASP A 68 -22.18 0.48 12.27
N CYS A 69 -21.83 -0.66 12.88
CA CYS A 69 -22.58 -1.91 12.75
C CYS A 69 -23.58 -2.15 13.89
N PHE A 70 -23.70 -1.28 14.89
CA PHE A 70 -24.62 -1.55 16.02
C PHE A 70 -26.10 -1.47 15.62
N PRO A 71 -26.96 -2.33 16.21
CA PRO A 71 -28.41 -2.24 16.04
C PRO A 71 -28.93 -0.86 16.49
N GLN A 72 -29.84 -0.27 15.73
CA GLN A 72 -30.46 1.04 16.08
C GLN A 72 -31.27 0.98 17.40
N SER A 73 -31.65 -0.20 17.83
CA SER A 73 -32.32 -0.43 19.10
C SER A 73 -31.45 -0.18 20.34
N ILE A 74 -30.11 -0.21 20.17
CA ILE A 74 -29.15 0.04 21.26
C ILE A 74 -28.77 1.53 21.21
N THR A 75 -29.37 2.32 22.07
CA THR A 75 -29.18 3.78 22.12
C THR A 75 -28.08 4.20 23.08
N ASP A 76 -27.85 3.39 24.11
CA ASP A 76 -26.92 3.69 25.19
C ASP A 76 -25.70 2.78 25.10
N ILE A 77 -24.56 3.35 24.75
CA ILE A 77 -23.28 2.64 24.58
C ILE A 77 -22.22 3.37 25.39
N ASN A 78 -21.51 2.66 26.24
CA ASN A 78 -20.32 3.17 26.91
C ASN A 78 -19.07 2.64 26.23
N VAL A 79 -18.27 3.53 25.65
CA VAL A 79 -16.99 3.22 25.00
C VAL A 79 -15.87 3.70 25.92
N THR A 80 -15.07 2.77 26.44
CA THR A 80 -13.96 3.09 27.35
C THR A 80 -12.68 3.50 26.59
N MET A 81 -12.56 3.06 25.33
CA MET A 81 -11.48 3.46 24.43
C MET A 81 -11.80 4.84 23.85
N GLY A 82 -10.77 5.66 23.66
CA GLY A 82 -10.98 6.95 23.02
C GLY A 82 -11.01 6.84 21.49
N TYR A 83 -11.60 7.85 20.86
CA TYR A 83 -11.52 8.02 19.39
C TYR A 83 -10.07 8.31 19.00
N PRO A 84 -9.44 7.50 18.13
CA PRO A 84 -8.04 7.73 17.73
C PRO A 84 -7.90 9.06 17.00
N LEU A 85 -6.97 9.91 17.44
CA LEU A 85 -6.72 11.22 16.83
C LEU A 85 -6.39 11.10 15.33
N ARG A 86 -5.73 10.02 14.94
CA ARG A 86 -5.36 9.70 13.55
C ARG A 86 -6.57 9.44 12.63
N ALA A 87 -7.69 9.06 13.16
CA ALA A 87 -8.91 8.83 12.41
C ALA A 87 -9.67 10.12 12.06
N SER A 88 -9.20 11.26 12.58
CA SER A 88 -9.80 12.57 12.31
C SER A 88 -9.33 13.15 10.98
N ASP A 89 -10.24 13.78 10.23
CA ASP A 89 -9.92 14.49 8.98
C ASP A 89 -8.84 15.56 9.16
N LEU A 90 -8.78 16.21 10.34
CA LEU A 90 -7.74 17.19 10.64
C LEU A 90 -6.35 16.58 10.74
N TYR A 91 -6.25 15.30 11.02
CA TYR A 91 -4.96 14.62 11.12
C TYR A 91 -4.24 14.51 9.77
N LEU A 92 -4.96 14.63 8.65
CA LEU A 92 -4.38 14.69 7.31
C LEU A 92 -3.34 15.81 7.18
N LEU A 93 -3.55 16.96 7.85
CA LEU A 93 -2.60 18.06 7.89
C LEU A 93 -1.28 17.70 8.62
N VAL A 94 -1.33 16.74 9.53
CA VAL A 94 -0.15 16.24 10.26
C VAL A 94 0.54 15.14 9.46
N ASP A 95 -0.22 14.26 8.85
CA ASP A 95 0.28 13.08 8.14
C ASP A 95 0.85 13.43 6.77
N SER A 96 0.14 14.26 6.01
CA SER A 96 0.50 14.66 4.64
C SER A 96 0.22 16.16 4.41
N PRO A 97 0.99 17.06 5.05
CA PRO A 97 0.75 18.50 4.95
C PRO A 97 0.86 19.02 3.51
N GLU A 98 1.71 18.39 2.69
CA GLU A 98 1.92 18.73 1.28
C GLU A 98 0.67 18.52 0.39
N LYS A 99 -0.27 17.69 0.83
CA LYS A 99 -1.56 17.50 0.11
C LYS A 99 -2.56 18.63 0.35
N ALA A 100 -2.38 19.36 1.45
CA ALA A 100 -3.35 20.35 1.91
C ALA A 100 -2.80 21.80 1.92
N ILE A 101 -1.49 21.97 1.92
CA ILE A 101 -0.84 23.29 2.06
C ILE A 101 0.13 23.50 0.90
N GLU A 102 0.00 24.61 0.18
CA GLU A 102 0.96 25.04 -0.82
C GLU A 102 2.13 25.79 -0.15
N ASN A 103 3.34 25.64 -0.70
CA ASN A 103 4.56 26.34 -0.25
C ASN A 103 4.93 26.08 1.21
N LEU A 104 5.25 24.84 1.54
CA LEU A 104 5.68 24.44 2.88
C LEU A 104 7.06 25.07 3.25
N PRO A 105 7.20 25.63 4.46
CA PRO A 105 8.49 26.08 4.95
C PRO A 105 9.46 24.92 5.13
N SER A 106 10.76 25.17 4.89
CA SER A 106 11.84 24.20 5.15
C SER A 106 12.29 24.16 6.61
N GLU A 107 12.00 25.21 7.38
CA GLU A 107 12.36 25.33 8.80
C GLU A 107 11.22 24.86 9.72
N GLY A 108 11.58 24.23 10.83
CA GLY A 108 10.62 23.57 11.72
C GLY A 108 9.67 24.55 12.46
N LEU A 109 10.16 25.67 12.96
CA LEU A 109 9.31 26.63 13.68
C LEU A 109 8.28 27.32 12.77
N PRO A 110 8.66 27.88 11.60
CA PRO A 110 7.69 28.40 10.63
C PRO A 110 6.68 27.36 10.19
N MET A 111 7.10 26.09 10.02
CA MET A 111 6.21 24.98 9.67
C MET A 111 5.14 24.73 10.73
N LEU A 112 5.50 24.70 12.01
CA LEU A 112 4.53 24.54 13.12
C LEU A 112 3.55 25.71 13.22
N LEU A 113 4.03 26.93 13.02
CA LEU A 113 3.17 28.12 13.05
C LEU A 113 2.16 28.09 11.92
N LEU A 114 2.59 27.75 10.70
CA LEU A 114 1.71 27.63 9.54
C LEU A 114 0.67 26.53 9.78
N LEU A 115 1.08 25.34 10.22
CA LEU A 115 0.20 24.22 10.52
C LEU A 115 -0.85 24.60 11.57
N ARG A 116 -0.45 25.30 12.64
CA ARG A 116 -1.38 25.76 13.68
C ARG A 116 -2.42 26.75 13.16
N GLU A 117 -2.03 27.67 12.28
CA GLU A 117 -2.97 28.62 11.68
C GLU A 117 -3.97 27.91 10.72
N GLN A 118 -3.50 26.97 9.92
CA GLN A 118 -4.37 26.15 9.06
C GLN A 118 -5.36 25.32 9.89
N LEU A 119 -4.89 24.66 10.94
CA LEU A 119 -5.75 23.92 11.86
C LEU A 119 -6.82 24.81 12.49
N LYS A 120 -6.48 26.04 12.91
CA LYS A 120 -7.44 26.98 13.49
C LYS A 120 -8.48 27.47 12.46
N ALA A 121 -8.06 27.63 11.19
CA ALA A 121 -8.98 28.03 10.12
C ALA A 121 -10.07 26.99 9.85
N LEU A 122 -9.77 25.69 10.10
CA LEU A 122 -10.70 24.58 9.92
C LEU A 122 -11.57 24.26 11.16
N LYS A 123 -11.56 25.13 12.17
CA LYS A 123 -12.29 24.92 13.41
C LYS A 123 -13.80 24.82 13.18
N THR A 124 -14.37 23.72 13.62
CA THR A 124 -15.84 23.51 13.73
C THR A 124 -16.21 23.19 15.19
N LYS A 125 -17.50 23.11 15.49
CA LYS A 125 -17.94 22.68 16.83
C LYS A 125 -17.59 21.20 17.08
N GLU A 126 -17.67 20.38 16.04
CA GLU A 126 -17.48 18.92 16.11
C GLU A 126 -16.03 18.52 16.27
N ASN A 127 -15.09 19.30 15.67
CA ASN A 127 -13.66 18.97 15.70
C ASN A 127 -12.86 19.75 16.77
N SER A 128 -13.54 20.44 17.68
CA SER A 128 -12.90 21.33 18.67
C SER A 128 -11.91 20.63 19.60
N GLU A 129 -12.17 19.39 19.98
CA GLU A 129 -11.30 18.60 20.87
C GLU A 129 -10.06 18.12 20.14
N VAL A 130 -10.22 17.60 18.91
CA VAL A 130 -9.11 17.27 18.02
C VAL A 130 -8.17 18.46 17.85
N LEU A 131 -8.75 19.60 17.49
CA LEU A 131 -8.02 20.84 17.30
C LEU A 131 -7.27 21.26 18.57
N TYR A 132 -7.92 21.17 19.73
CA TYR A 132 -7.29 21.51 21.00
C TYR A 132 -6.07 20.63 21.27
N LEU A 133 -6.17 19.31 21.10
CA LEU A 133 -5.06 18.37 21.33
C LEU A 133 -3.89 18.62 20.38
N LEU A 134 -4.19 18.81 19.08
CA LEU A 134 -3.15 19.11 18.08
C LEU A 134 -2.46 20.43 18.38
N CYS A 135 -3.20 21.52 18.63
CA CYS A 135 -2.63 22.82 18.98
C CYS A 135 -1.85 22.79 20.29
N LYS A 136 -2.29 22.02 21.27
CA LYS A 136 -1.58 21.83 22.55
C LYS A 136 -0.23 21.15 22.33
N THR A 137 -0.20 20.08 21.49
CA THR A 137 1.03 19.36 21.18
C THR A 137 2.00 20.23 20.37
N ILE A 138 1.50 20.96 19.37
CA ILE A 138 2.30 21.94 18.61
C ILE A 138 2.92 22.97 19.56
N SER A 139 2.11 23.57 20.44
CA SER A 139 2.61 24.57 21.40
C SER A 139 3.61 23.99 22.40
N HIS A 140 3.53 22.70 22.70
CA HIS A 140 4.54 22.01 23.51
C HIS A 140 5.87 21.90 22.77
N ILE A 141 5.85 21.49 21.50
CA ILE A 141 7.05 21.41 20.66
C ILE A 141 7.68 22.81 20.48
N GLU A 142 6.85 23.84 20.19
CA GLU A 142 7.32 25.23 20.08
C GLU A 142 8.09 25.68 21.35
N LYS A 143 7.56 25.37 22.52
CA LYS A 143 8.22 25.71 23.81
C LYS A 143 9.55 24.99 24.00
N VAL A 144 9.62 23.70 23.56
CA VAL A 144 10.87 22.95 23.65
C VAL A 144 11.92 23.53 22.68
N ILE A 145 11.54 23.83 21.45
CA ILE A 145 12.43 24.45 20.46
C ILE A 145 12.97 25.80 21.00
N ALA A 146 12.11 26.62 21.61
CA ALA A 146 12.49 27.91 22.14
C ALA A 146 13.55 27.85 23.29
N GLN A 147 13.68 26.70 23.96
CA GLN A 147 14.71 26.47 24.98
C GLN A 147 16.10 26.23 24.37
N TYR A 148 16.17 25.91 23.06
CA TYR A 148 17.43 25.62 22.36
C TYR A 148 17.62 26.51 21.13
N PRO A 149 17.80 27.83 21.32
CA PRO A 149 17.84 28.81 20.23
C PRO A 149 19.05 28.63 19.27
N ASN A 150 20.05 27.87 19.69
CA ASN A 150 21.24 27.59 18.89
C ASN A 150 21.10 26.34 17.99
N LEU A 151 19.98 25.63 18.09
CA LEU A 151 19.71 24.45 17.26
C LEU A 151 18.69 24.81 16.16
N SER A 152 19.03 24.51 14.92
CA SER A 152 18.11 24.60 13.80
C SER A 152 17.44 23.24 13.61
N PHE A 153 16.12 23.21 13.55
CA PHE A 153 15.33 22.02 13.28
C PHE A 153 14.73 22.15 11.89
N SER A 154 14.87 21.11 11.06
CA SER A 154 14.17 21.04 9.77
C SER A 154 12.68 20.82 9.97
N ALA A 155 11.88 21.22 8.97
CA ALA A 155 10.43 20.95 8.97
C ALA A 155 10.12 19.45 9.11
N ASP A 156 10.85 18.59 8.38
CA ASP A 156 10.64 17.14 8.42
C ASP A 156 10.90 16.55 9.81
N ALA A 157 12.00 16.96 10.47
CA ALA A 157 12.31 16.49 11.83
C ALA A 157 11.21 16.85 12.82
N VAL A 158 10.69 18.08 12.73
CA VAL A 158 9.62 18.56 13.63
C VAL A 158 8.29 17.86 13.33
N MET A 159 7.99 17.62 12.05
CA MET A 159 6.80 16.87 11.66
C MET A 159 6.87 15.41 12.09
N GLN A 160 8.03 14.76 12.02
CA GLN A 160 8.22 13.41 12.57
C GLN A 160 8.00 13.38 14.08
N ILE A 161 8.52 14.37 14.83
CA ILE A 161 8.27 14.49 16.28
C ILE A 161 6.78 14.67 16.56
N LEU A 162 6.10 15.54 15.80
CA LEU A 162 4.66 15.77 15.93
C LEU A 162 3.86 14.47 15.69
N ARG A 163 4.15 13.74 14.60
CA ARG A 163 3.53 12.45 14.28
C ARG A 163 3.78 11.44 15.40
N MET A 164 5.01 11.35 15.89
CA MET A 164 5.35 10.43 16.99
C MET A 164 4.60 10.75 18.29
N LEU A 165 4.46 12.01 18.65
CA LEU A 165 3.75 12.43 19.87
C LEU A 165 2.23 12.26 19.75
N THR A 166 1.68 12.40 18.55
CA THR A 166 0.22 12.32 18.32
C THR A 166 -0.27 10.93 17.92
N LYS A 167 0.65 10.01 17.61
CA LYS A 167 0.36 8.67 17.08
C LYS A 167 -0.65 7.88 17.93
N ASP A 168 -0.45 7.90 19.23
CA ASP A 168 -1.24 7.08 20.18
C ASP A 168 -2.22 7.94 21.02
N MET A 169 -2.44 9.20 20.60
CA MET A 169 -3.41 10.06 21.26
C MET A 169 -4.83 9.70 20.90
N THR A 170 -5.70 9.68 21.89
CA THR A 170 -7.14 9.42 21.74
C THR A 170 -7.95 10.52 22.40
N ILE A 171 -9.18 10.71 21.92
CA ILE A 171 -10.18 11.61 22.47
C ILE A 171 -11.21 10.76 23.20
N PRO A 172 -11.43 10.96 24.51
CA PRO A 172 -12.42 10.18 25.24
C PRO A 172 -13.84 10.48 24.71
N TYR A 173 -14.66 9.44 24.57
CA TYR A 173 -16.07 9.63 24.28
C TYR A 173 -16.78 10.22 25.50
N ALA A 174 -17.72 11.12 25.25
CA ALA A 174 -18.58 11.66 26.30
C ALA A 174 -19.67 10.64 26.66
N GLY A 175 -19.74 10.22 27.91
CA GLY A 175 -20.74 9.25 28.36
C GLY A 175 -20.67 9.03 29.88
N GLU A 176 -21.70 8.41 30.44
CA GLU A 176 -21.71 7.97 31.83
C GLU A 176 -21.08 6.57 31.90
N PRO A 177 -20.03 6.38 32.71
CA PRO A 177 -19.44 5.06 32.94
C PRO A 177 -20.47 4.04 33.41
N LEU A 178 -20.37 2.82 32.86
CA LEU A 178 -21.24 1.68 33.26
C LEU A 178 -22.72 1.81 32.89
N ASN A 179 -23.11 2.78 32.07
CA ASN A 179 -24.44 2.86 31.51
C ASN A 179 -24.49 2.30 30.09
N GLY A 180 -25.52 1.54 29.72
CA GLY A 180 -25.67 0.96 28.38
C GLY A 180 -24.74 -0.23 28.09
N LEU A 181 -24.61 -0.55 26.79
CA LEU A 181 -23.74 -1.62 26.31
C LEU A 181 -22.28 -1.22 26.52
N GLN A 182 -21.49 -2.12 27.10
CA GLN A 182 -20.08 -1.84 27.39
C GLN A 182 -19.19 -2.26 26.21
N VAL A 183 -18.50 -1.30 25.59
CA VAL A 183 -17.47 -1.53 24.56
C VAL A 183 -16.13 -1.11 25.15
N MET A 184 -15.23 -2.07 25.32
CA MET A 184 -14.02 -1.84 26.09
C MET A 184 -12.81 -2.63 25.59
N GLY A 185 -11.62 -2.13 25.85
CA GLY A 185 -10.38 -2.87 25.64
C GLY A 185 -10.20 -3.99 26.67
N VAL A 186 -9.22 -4.82 26.44
CA VAL A 186 -8.94 -5.97 27.32
C VAL A 186 -8.56 -5.56 28.74
N LEU A 187 -7.85 -4.44 28.89
CA LEU A 187 -7.37 -4.00 30.20
C LEU A 187 -8.48 -3.41 31.08
N GLU A 188 -9.47 -2.81 30.47
CA GLU A 188 -10.61 -2.17 31.13
C GLU A 188 -11.62 -3.17 31.70
N THR A 189 -11.59 -4.43 31.20
CA THR A 189 -12.47 -5.50 31.72
C THR A 189 -12.08 -6.02 33.11
N ARG A 190 -10.94 -5.56 33.65
CA ARG A 190 -10.42 -6.05 34.93
C ARG A 190 -11.38 -5.75 36.07
N ALA A 191 -11.64 -6.78 36.87
CA ALA A 191 -12.53 -6.74 38.04
C ALA A 191 -13.99 -6.38 37.73
N LEU A 192 -14.40 -6.42 36.46
CA LEU A 192 -15.81 -6.29 36.06
C LEU A 192 -16.39 -7.67 35.74
N ASP A 193 -17.68 -7.84 36.00
CA ASP A 193 -18.43 -9.07 35.78
C ASP A 193 -19.57 -8.78 34.79
N PHE A 194 -19.68 -9.62 33.75
CA PHE A 194 -20.69 -9.52 32.71
C PHE A 194 -21.36 -10.87 32.51
N ASP A 195 -22.67 -10.84 32.20
CA ASP A 195 -23.43 -12.05 31.88
C ASP A 195 -23.10 -12.52 30.44
N ASN A 196 -22.93 -11.56 29.52
CA ASN A 196 -22.61 -11.82 28.12
C ASN A 196 -21.28 -11.12 27.74
N ILE A 197 -20.37 -11.88 27.14
CA ILE A 197 -19.08 -11.36 26.72
C ILE A 197 -18.84 -11.73 25.25
N ILE A 198 -18.61 -10.75 24.42
CA ILE A 198 -18.26 -10.91 23.01
C ILE A 198 -16.82 -10.42 22.83
N ILE A 199 -15.89 -11.29 22.49
CA ILE A 199 -14.48 -10.95 22.28
C ILE A 199 -14.19 -11.06 20.80
N THR A 200 -13.85 -9.95 20.17
CA THR A 200 -13.43 -9.88 18.76
C THR A 200 -11.92 -10.08 18.64
N CYS A 201 -11.44 -10.21 17.41
CA CYS A 201 -10.00 -10.34 17.12
C CYS A 201 -9.30 -11.38 18.04
N PHE A 202 -9.98 -12.52 18.29
CA PHE A 202 -9.50 -13.54 19.21
C PHE A 202 -8.45 -14.46 18.56
N ASN A 203 -7.50 -13.83 17.86
CA ASN A 203 -6.37 -14.47 17.20
C ASN A 203 -5.13 -14.40 18.09
N ASP A 204 -4.25 -15.42 18.05
CA ASP A 204 -3.11 -15.57 18.97
C ASP A 204 -2.12 -14.41 18.93
N GLU A 205 -2.04 -13.72 17.80
CA GLU A 205 -1.18 -12.55 17.59
C GLU A 205 -1.70 -11.29 18.31
N LEU A 206 -3.03 -11.17 18.46
CA LEU A 206 -3.69 -10.02 19.07
C LEU A 206 -4.08 -10.29 20.51
N TYR A 207 -4.51 -11.54 20.82
CA TYR A 207 -4.91 -11.93 22.17
C TYR A 207 -4.47 -13.35 22.53
N PRO A 208 -3.51 -13.54 23.44
CA PRO A 208 -2.88 -12.55 24.32
C PRO A 208 -1.84 -11.66 23.67
N GLY A 209 -1.53 -11.84 22.38
CA GLY A 209 -0.46 -11.16 21.69
C GLY A 209 0.90 -11.80 21.95
N ARG A 210 1.89 -11.41 21.16
CA ARG A 210 3.27 -11.85 21.35
C ARG A 210 4.00 -10.86 22.26
N SER A 211 4.57 -11.36 23.37
CA SER A 211 5.47 -10.57 24.19
C SER A 211 6.77 -10.31 23.42
N HIS A 212 6.89 -9.18 22.73
CA HIS A 212 8.11 -8.74 22.09
C HIS A 212 9.07 -8.20 23.16
N GLY A 213 9.76 -9.11 23.82
CA GLY A 213 10.72 -8.78 24.84
C GLY A 213 12.08 -8.35 24.29
N ASN A 214 12.15 -7.32 23.45
CA ASN A 214 13.41 -6.69 23.09
C ASN A 214 13.95 -5.87 24.27
N SER A 215 14.54 -6.57 25.24
CA SER A 215 15.18 -5.93 26.38
C SER A 215 16.69 -6.08 26.26
N PHE A 216 17.43 -4.98 26.49
CA PHE A 216 18.89 -5.01 26.62
C PHE A 216 19.37 -5.91 27.77
N ILE A 217 18.46 -6.23 28.73
CA ILE A 217 18.79 -7.10 29.85
C ILE A 217 18.48 -8.55 29.45
N PRO A 218 19.47 -9.45 29.37
CA PRO A 218 19.28 -10.85 29.04
C PRO A 218 18.29 -11.54 30.00
N TYR A 219 17.57 -12.51 29.47
CA TYR A 219 16.53 -13.26 30.22
C TYR A 219 17.04 -13.84 31.55
N ILE A 220 18.25 -14.42 31.57
CA ILE A 220 18.85 -15.02 32.77
C ILE A 220 19.03 -13.98 33.87
N LEU A 221 19.49 -12.79 33.54
CA LEU A 221 19.65 -11.69 34.51
C LEU A 221 18.27 -11.19 35.00
N ARG A 222 17.31 -11.03 34.10
CA ARG A 222 15.94 -10.66 34.48
C ARG A 222 15.35 -11.63 35.51
N ARG A 223 15.52 -12.95 35.26
CA ARG A 223 15.05 -13.99 36.18
C ARG A 223 15.81 -13.98 37.49
N GLY A 224 17.14 -13.83 37.46
CA GLY A 224 17.98 -13.82 38.67
C GLY A 224 17.73 -12.63 39.58
N PHE A 225 17.41 -11.46 39.02
CA PHE A 225 17.10 -10.24 39.79
C PHE A 225 15.61 -9.98 40.01
N GLY A 226 14.73 -10.96 39.71
CA GLY A 226 13.29 -10.83 39.93
C GLY A 226 12.58 -9.78 39.04
N LEU A 227 13.21 -9.39 37.93
CA LEU A 227 12.63 -8.47 36.97
C LEU A 227 11.47 -9.14 36.18
N PRO A 228 10.55 -8.39 35.62
CA PRO A 228 9.46 -8.94 34.82
C PRO A 228 9.97 -9.81 33.68
N THR A 229 9.52 -11.06 33.61
CA THR A 229 9.83 -12.01 32.53
C THR A 229 8.60 -12.25 31.67
N PRO A 230 8.76 -12.74 30.42
CA PRO A 230 7.64 -13.05 29.53
C PRO A 230 6.63 -14.03 30.16
N GLU A 231 7.10 -15.01 30.92
CA GLU A 231 6.22 -15.98 31.59
C GLU A 231 5.32 -15.32 32.62
N ARG A 232 5.87 -14.40 33.42
CA ARG A 232 5.09 -13.66 34.41
C ARG A 232 4.05 -12.77 33.72
N GLN A 233 4.41 -12.17 32.63
CA GLN A 233 3.50 -11.36 31.82
C GLN A 233 2.38 -12.21 31.24
N ASN A 234 2.73 -13.36 30.63
CA ASN A 234 1.73 -14.30 30.11
C ASN A 234 0.81 -14.84 31.22
N ALA A 235 1.33 -15.09 32.43
CA ALA A 235 0.50 -15.50 33.57
C ALA A 235 -0.51 -14.42 34.00
N ILE A 236 -0.12 -13.14 33.93
CA ILE A 236 -1.04 -12.03 34.22
C ILE A 236 -2.15 -11.94 33.14
N PHE A 237 -1.80 -12.07 31.86
CA PHE A 237 -2.79 -12.11 30.79
C PHE A 237 -3.75 -13.29 30.94
N ALA A 238 -3.22 -14.48 31.23
CA ALA A 238 -4.05 -15.67 31.47
C ALA A 238 -4.97 -15.48 32.64
N TYR A 239 -4.48 -14.94 33.76
CA TYR A 239 -5.31 -14.66 34.94
C TYR A 239 -6.47 -13.71 34.60
N ASN A 240 -6.18 -12.60 33.91
CA ASN A 240 -7.21 -11.63 33.52
C ASN A 240 -8.25 -12.26 32.60
N PHE A 241 -7.80 -13.06 31.61
CA PHE A 241 -8.70 -13.77 30.70
C PHE A 241 -9.65 -14.73 31.46
N TYR A 242 -9.09 -15.64 32.24
CA TYR A 242 -9.93 -16.61 32.99
C TYR A 242 -10.83 -15.94 34.02
N ARG A 243 -10.36 -14.87 34.67
CA ARG A 243 -11.18 -14.09 35.61
C ARG A 243 -12.35 -13.42 34.90
N MET A 244 -12.13 -12.82 33.74
CA MET A 244 -13.16 -12.16 32.95
C MET A 244 -14.29 -13.12 32.57
N ILE A 245 -13.98 -14.31 32.08
CA ILE A 245 -14.97 -15.27 31.60
C ILE A 245 -15.62 -16.10 32.75
N SER A 246 -15.06 -16.07 33.97
CA SER A 246 -15.48 -16.96 35.08
C SER A 246 -16.91 -16.75 35.53
N TYR A 247 -17.46 -15.56 35.41
CA TYR A 247 -18.80 -15.20 35.85
C TYR A 247 -19.79 -15.01 34.71
N ALA A 248 -19.32 -15.15 33.46
CA ALA A 248 -20.19 -15.02 32.30
C ALA A 248 -21.14 -16.21 32.16
N GLN A 249 -22.33 -15.95 31.65
CA GLN A 249 -23.31 -16.98 31.28
C GLN A 249 -23.02 -17.46 29.85
N HIS A 250 -22.66 -16.52 28.93
CA HIS A 250 -22.33 -16.82 27.57
C HIS A 250 -21.12 -16.01 27.10
N VAL A 251 -20.18 -16.69 26.43
CA VAL A 251 -18.97 -16.08 25.84
C VAL A 251 -18.89 -16.42 24.36
N TRP A 252 -18.78 -15.40 23.54
CA TRP A 252 -18.49 -15.54 22.10
C TRP A 252 -17.06 -15.12 21.83
N PHE A 253 -16.33 -15.98 21.14
CA PHE A 253 -15.00 -15.69 20.60
C PHE A 253 -15.12 -15.54 19.10
N ILE A 254 -14.79 -14.37 18.56
CA ILE A 254 -14.81 -14.10 17.12
C ILE A 254 -13.37 -14.02 16.62
N THR A 255 -13.05 -14.79 15.59
CA THR A 255 -11.71 -14.86 15.00
C THR A 255 -11.74 -14.59 13.50
N ASN A 256 -10.76 -13.88 13.00
CA ASN A 256 -10.50 -13.79 11.56
C ASN A 256 -9.62 -14.97 11.14
N ALA A 257 -10.15 -15.85 10.27
CA ALA A 257 -9.44 -17.02 9.78
C ALA A 257 -8.57 -16.73 8.54
N THR A 258 -8.60 -15.51 8.00
CA THR A 258 -7.82 -15.14 6.82
C THR A 258 -6.39 -14.83 7.24
N ALA A 259 -5.44 -15.54 6.65
CA ALA A 259 -4.02 -15.21 6.75
C ALA A 259 -3.68 -14.14 5.71
N ASP A 260 -2.95 -13.12 6.12
CA ASP A 260 -2.34 -12.11 5.26
C ASP A 260 -0.86 -11.94 5.64
N ASP A 261 -0.14 -11.00 5.00
CA ASP A 261 1.28 -10.77 5.27
C ASP A 261 1.59 -10.35 6.73
N ARG A 262 0.58 -9.90 7.47
CA ARG A 262 0.70 -9.41 8.84
C ARG A 262 0.05 -10.34 9.87
N HIS A 263 -0.91 -11.16 9.45
CA HIS A 263 -1.72 -12.02 10.34
C HIS A 263 -1.70 -13.46 9.88
N SER A 264 -1.40 -14.38 10.82
CA SER A 264 -1.37 -15.82 10.54
C SER A 264 -2.77 -16.46 10.48
N GLY A 265 -3.80 -15.76 10.96
CA GLY A 265 -5.15 -16.30 11.11
C GLY A 265 -5.29 -17.35 12.23
N GLU A 266 -4.24 -17.58 13.03
CA GLU A 266 -4.25 -18.57 14.11
C GLU A 266 -5.18 -18.14 15.23
N VAL A 267 -6.00 -19.08 15.71
CA VAL A 267 -6.91 -18.89 16.84
C VAL A 267 -6.10 -18.79 18.14
N SER A 268 -6.54 -17.94 19.06
CA SER A 268 -5.90 -17.77 20.35
C SER A 268 -5.68 -19.10 21.08
N ARG A 269 -4.48 -19.28 21.65
CA ARG A 269 -4.11 -20.43 22.47
C ARG A 269 -5.07 -20.68 23.63
N TYR A 270 -5.75 -19.67 24.12
CA TYR A 270 -6.72 -19.81 25.20
C TYR A 270 -7.94 -20.64 24.81
N LEU A 271 -8.36 -20.58 23.52
CA LEU A 271 -9.45 -21.45 23.05
C LEU A 271 -9.05 -22.94 23.10
N TYR A 272 -7.80 -23.23 22.70
CA TYR A 272 -7.25 -24.59 22.80
C TYR A 272 -7.12 -25.05 24.26
N GLN A 273 -6.70 -24.15 25.16
CA GLN A 273 -6.63 -24.47 26.59
C GLN A 273 -8.05 -24.77 27.17
N LEU A 274 -9.04 -23.96 26.84
CA LEU A 274 -10.42 -24.21 27.24
C LEU A 274 -10.91 -25.58 26.77
N ARG A 275 -10.66 -25.90 25.50
CA ARG A 275 -11.13 -27.17 24.91
C ARG A 275 -10.39 -28.39 25.47
N TRP A 276 -9.05 -28.37 25.42
CA TRP A 276 -8.24 -29.56 25.69
C TRP A 276 -7.80 -29.69 27.17
N GLN A 277 -7.45 -28.59 27.79
CA GLN A 277 -7.00 -28.61 29.18
C GLN A 277 -8.16 -28.58 30.19
N TYR A 278 -9.15 -27.74 29.91
CA TYR A 278 -10.33 -27.58 30.79
C TYR A 278 -11.54 -28.36 30.30
N GLN A 279 -11.47 -29.09 29.20
CA GLN A 279 -12.51 -29.96 28.65
C GLN A 279 -13.88 -29.26 28.52
N ARG A 280 -13.86 -27.99 28.08
CA ARG A 280 -15.07 -27.22 27.85
C ARG A 280 -15.68 -27.56 26.49
N GLU A 281 -16.98 -27.71 26.44
CA GLU A 281 -17.72 -27.78 25.19
C GLU A 281 -17.72 -26.40 24.51
N ILE A 282 -17.40 -26.38 23.23
CA ILE A 282 -17.34 -25.17 22.43
C ILE A 282 -18.19 -25.41 21.19
N GLU A 283 -19.18 -24.53 20.99
CA GLU A 283 -19.96 -24.48 19.77
C GLU A 283 -19.13 -23.77 18.69
N TYR A 284 -18.96 -24.39 17.50
CA TYR A 284 -18.19 -23.82 16.39
C TYR A 284 -19.12 -23.38 15.28
N ILE A 285 -19.00 -22.10 14.88
CA ILE A 285 -19.76 -21.49 13.79
C ILE A 285 -18.77 -20.90 12.79
N ASN A 286 -18.83 -21.37 11.54
CA ASN A 286 -18.07 -20.77 10.45
C ASN A 286 -19.01 -19.89 9.63
N VAL A 287 -18.72 -18.61 9.55
CA VAL A 287 -19.53 -17.66 8.80
C VAL A 287 -18.75 -17.18 7.58
N VAL A 288 -19.29 -17.45 6.42
CA VAL A 288 -18.80 -16.94 5.16
C VAL A 288 -19.74 -15.85 4.67
N HIS A 289 -19.30 -14.62 4.80
CA HIS A 289 -20.02 -13.51 4.19
C HIS A 289 -19.75 -13.54 2.68
N ALA A 290 -20.75 -13.92 1.91
CA ALA A 290 -20.70 -13.75 0.47
C ALA A 290 -20.61 -12.24 0.20
N LEU A 291 -19.47 -11.79 -0.30
CA LEU A 291 -19.39 -10.47 -0.92
C LEU A 291 -20.47 -10.44 -1.98
N ALA A 292 -21.42 -9.52 -1.87
CA ALA A 292 -22.33 -9.24 -2.97
C ALA A 292 -21.44 -9.06 -4.20
N LYS A 293 -21.63 -9.90 -5.22
CA LYS A 293 -20.96 -9.67 -6.50
C LYS A 293 -21.44 -8.30 -6.94
N LEU A 294 -20.63 -7.29 -6.64
CA LEU A 294 -20.78 -6.00 -7.28
C LEU A 294 -20.84 -6.33 -8.75
N SER A 295 -21.95 -5.99 -9.38
CA SER A 295 -22.10 -6.19 -10.80
C SER A 295 -20.88 -5.54 -11.45
N THR A 296 -19.97 -6.36 -11.95
CA THR A 296 -18.78 -5.91 -12.67
C THR A 296 -19.14 -5.28 -14.02
N LYS A 297 -20.42 -5.32 -14.40
CA LYS A 297 -20.94 -4.53 -15.51
C LYS A 297 -20.98 -3.07 -15.10
N GLN A 298 -19.85 -2.42 -15.23
CA GLN A 298 -19.84 -0.98 -15.26
C GLN A 298 -20.77 -0.52 -16.40
N PRO A 299 -21.64 0.48 -16.15
CA PRO A 299 -22.54 0.99 -17.18
C PRO A 299 -21.74 1.42 -18.40
N ASP A 300 -22.27 1.13 -19.58
CA ASP A 300 -21.68 1.62 -20.82
C ASP A 300 -21.71 3.15 -20.81
N GLN A 301 -20.58 3.75 -21.13
CA GLN A 301 -20.47 5.20 -21.18
C GLN A 301 -20.93 5.67 -22.57
N PRO A 302 -22.05 6.42 -22.66
CA PRO A 302 -22.51 6.93 -23.94
C PRO A 302 -21.52 7.94 -24.49
N LYS A 303 -21.31 7.91 -25.80
CA LYS A 303 -20.53 8.94 -26.50
C LYS A 303 -21.36 10.23 -26.58
N THR A 304 -21.28 11.04 -25.53
CA THR A 304 -21.93 12.36 -25.51
C THR A 304 -21.29 13.31 -26.53
N GLU A 305 -21.97 14.38 -26.89
CA GLU A 305 -21.43 15.38 -27.82
C GLU A 305 -20.09 15.97 -27.34
N ALA A 306 -19.94 16.20 -26.06
CA ALA A 306 -18.69 16.63 -25.45
C ALA A 306 -17.55 15.61 -25.65
N VAL A 307 -17.82 14.31 -25.54
CA VAL A 307 -16.87 13.24 -25.80
C VAL A 307 -16.46 13.21 -27.27
N LEU A 308 -17.43 13.36 -28.18
CA LEU A 308 -17.17 13.38 -29.62
C LEU A 308 -16.31 14.61 -30.00
N MET A 309 -16.62 15.78 -29.47
CA MET A 309 -15.77 16.97 -29.68
C MET A 309 -14.36 16.77 -29.16
N ARG A 310 -14.20 16.10 -28.03
CA ARG A 310 -12.87 15.81 -27.48
C ARG A 310 -12.10 14.82 -28.35
N LEU A 311 -12.74 13.79 -28.87
CA LEU A 311 -12.14 12.84 -29.82
C LEU A 311 -11.72 13.54 -31.11
N GLU A 312 -12.53 14.46 -31.63
CA GLU A 312 -12.14 15.29 -32.79
C GLU A 312 -10.92 16.18 -32.53
N GLN A 313 -10.82 16.75 -31.31
CA GLN A 313 -9.62 17.49 -30.92
C GLN A 313 -8.40 16.58 -30.84
N MET A 314 -8.58 15.31 -30.42
CA MET A 314 -7.50 14.33 -30.33
C MET A 314 -6.97 13.93 -31.71
N LYS A 315 -7.77 13.88 -32.76
CA LYS A 315 -7.29 13.65 -34.14
C LYS A 315 -6.21 14.64 -34.56
N LYS A 316 -6.25 15.88 -34.04
CA LYS A 316 -5.25 16.92 -34.34
C LYS A 316 -3.94 16.71 -33.56
N ARG A 317 -3.91 15.82 -32.58
CA ARG A 317 -2.73 15.48 -31.80
C ARG A 317 -2.02 14.27 -32.42
N ARG A 318 -0.80 14.05 -31.98
CA ARG A 318 -0.06 12.84 -32.33
C ARG A 318 -0.39 11.69 -31.40
N PHE A 319 -0.50 10.50 -31.96
CA PHE A 319 -0.79 9.28 -31.22
C PHE A 319 0.51 8.57 -30.86
N SER A 320 0.63 8.12 -29.61
CA SER A 320 1.75 7.28 -29.17
C SER A 320 1.38 5.80 -29.14
N ALA A 321 2.39 4.93 -29.18
CA ALA A 321 2.20 3.49 -29.02
C ALA A 321 1.48 3.12 -27.73
N SER A 322 1.81 3.79 -26.61
CA SER A 322 1.16 3.59 -25.32
C SER A 322 -0.33 3.95 -25.32
N MET A 323 -0.71 4.96 -26.12
CA MET A 323 -2.10 5.37 -26.29
C MET A 323 -2.91 4.32 -27.05
N LEU A 324 -2.35 3.76 -28.12
CA LEU A 324 -2.96 2.67 -28.88
C LEU A 324 -3.08 1.40 -28.04
N ASN A 325 -2.03 1.00 -27.33
CA ASN A 325 -2.03 -0.13 -26.44
C ASN A 325 -3.13 -0.01 -25.39
N LYS A 326 -3.30 1.16 -24.77
CA LYS A 326 -4.34 1.41 -23.79
C LYS A 326 -5.75 1.24 -24.38
N TYR A 327 -5.96 1.71 -25.61
CA TYR A 327 -7.24 1.53 -26.33
C TYR A 327 -7.52 0.06 -26.64
N LEU A 328 -6.52 -0.67 -27.14
CA LEU A 328 -6.64 -2.09 -27.47
C LEU A 328 -6.89 -2.93 -26.22
N TYR A 329 -6.21 -2.63 -25.13
CA TYR A 329 -6.35 -3.35 -23.88
C TYR A 329 -7.71 -3.07 -23.20
N CYS A 330 -8.08 -1.80 -23.03
CA CYS A 330 -9.34 -1.42 -22.43
C CYS A 330 -9.82 -0.04 -22.89
N GLN A 331 -10.87 0.00 -23.71
CA GLN A 331 -11.46 1.24 -24.22
C GLN A 331 -11.92 2.19 -23.10
N LYS A 332 -12.36 1.65 -21.94
CA LYS A 332 -12.75 2.47 -20.78
C LYS A 332 -11.54 3.14 -20.13
N GLN A 333 -10.41 2.43 -19.99
CA GLN A 333 -9.17 3.04 -19.49
C GLN A 333 -8.66 4.13 -20.43
N PHE A 334 -8.71 3.90 -21.75
CA PHE A 334 -8.41 4.92 -22.74
C PHE A 334 -9.30 6.14 -22.57
N TYR A 335 -10.61 5.95 -22.43
CA TYR A 335 -11.57 7.03 -22.21
C TYR A 335 -11.23 7.84 -20.96
N TYR A 336 -11.03 7.20 -19.82
CA TYR A 336 -10.72 7.90 -18.58
C TYR A 336 -9.38 8.65 -18.66
N ARG A 337 -8.34 8.02 -19.18
CA ARG A 337 -6.99 8.59 -19.19
C ARG A 337 -6.80 9.68 -20.25
N TYR A 338 -7.25 9.43 -21.48
CA TYR A 338 -6.93 10.32 -22.63
C TYR A 338 -8.09 11.25 -23.01
N VAL A 339 -9.34 10.82 -22.87
CA VAL A 339 -10.50 11.66 -23.19
C VAL A 339 -10.86 12.56 -22.01
N LEU A 340 -10.97 12.00 -20.81
CA LEU A 340 -11.28 12.77 -19.60
C LEU A 340 -10.03 13.38 -18.94
N GLY A 341 -8.84 12.85 -19.21
CA GLY A 341 -7.59 13.34 -18.63
C GLY A 341 -7.38 12.96 -17.16
N LEU A 342 -8.05 11.92 -16.67
CA LEU A 342 -7.88 11.43 -15.31
C LEU A 342 -6.49 10.81 -15.14
N LYS A 343 -5.82 11.17 -14.07
CA LYS A 343 -4.56 10.56 -13.67
C LYS A 343 -4.82 9.52 -12.60
N GLU A 344 -4.15 8.37 -12.70
CA GLU A 344 -4.15 7.41 -11.60
C GLU A 344 -3.52 8.09 -10.37
N PRO A 345 -4.13 7.99 -9.18
CA PRO A 345 -3.49 8.46 -7.96
C PRO A 345 -2.14 7.74 -7.83
N LYS A 346 -1.10 8.47 -7.44
CA LYS A 346 0.15 7.82 -7.06
C LYS A 346 -0.19 6.93 -5.88
N GLN A 347 0.00 5.63 -6.00
CA GLN A 347 0.02 4.76 -4.85
C GLN A 347 1.22 5.21 -4.02
N ASP A 348 0.96 5.61 -2.78
CA ASP A 348 1.97 5.76 -1.75
C ASP A 348 2.35 4.32 -1.30
N ASP A 349 2.92 3.55 -2.22
CA ASP A 349 3.56 2.30 -1.84
C ASP A 349 4.84 2.71 -1.10
N ASP A 350 5.13 2.06 0.02
CA ASP A 350 6.38 2.17 0.78
C ASP A 350 7.62 1.74 -0.03
N VAL A 351 7.51 1.74 -1.34
CA VAL A 351 8.58 1.43 -2.30
C VAL A 351 9.41 2.69 -2.48
N ILE A 352 10.59 2.69 -1.89
CA ILE A 352 11.55 3.82 -1.92
C ILE A 352 11.88 4.21 -3.36
N VAL A 353 12.02 3.24 -4.29
CA VAL A 353 12.29 3.48 -5.71
C VAL A 353 11.34 2.65 -6.58
N PRO A 354 10.43 3.29 -7.34
CA PRO A 354 9.52 2.60 -8.25
C PRO A 354 10.26 1.93 -9.43
N ASP A 355 9.78 0.77 -9.88
CA ASP A 355 10.39 0.00 -11.00
C ASP A 355 10.53 0.82 -12.31
N ASN A 356 9.60 1.74 -12.59
CA ASN A 356 9.66 2.61 -13.76
C ASN A 356 10.81 3.62 -13.70
N LEU A 357 11.23 4.04 -12.50
CA LEU A 357 12.35 4.95 -12.33
C LEU A 357 13.68 4.25 -12.63
N LEU A 358 13.84 2.98 -12.24
CA LEU A 358 15.01 2.17 -12.60
C LEU A 358 15.18 2.07 -14.13
N GLY A 359 14.07 1.88 -14.85
CA GLY A 359 14.06 1.91 -16.31
C GLY A 359 14.53 3.23 -16.86
N THR A 360 13.91 4.34 -16.44
CA THR A 360 14.25 5.70 -16.91
C THR A 360 15.72 6.03 -16.70
N VAL A 361 16.26 5.73 -15.52
CA VAL A 361 17.67 5.96 -15.19
C VAL A 361 18.60 5.10 -16.06
N THR A 362 18.24 3.83 -16.29
CA THR A 362 19.02 2.93 -17.16
C THR A 362 19.07 3.46 -18.60
N HIS A 363 17.94 3.85 -19.20
CA HIS A 363 17.89 4.43 -20.56
C HIS A 363 18.79 5.67 -20.67
N LYS A 364 18.69 6.59 -19.72
CA LYS A 364 19.47 7.81 -19.72
C LYS A 364 20.97 7.56 -19.58
N ILE A 365 21.38 6.57 -18.80
CA ILE A 365 22.79 6.17 -18.70
C ILE A 365 23.27 5.59 -20.04
N MET A 366 22.48 4.71 -20.67
CA MET A 366 22.84 4.12 -21.97
C MET A 366 22.95 5.20 -23.06
N GLU A 367 22.03 6.18 -23.10
CA GLU A 367 22.12 7.35 -23.98
C GLU A 367 23.47 8.06 -23.80
N ILE A 368 23.85 8.41 -22.58
CA ILE A 368 25.09 9.13 -22.27
C ILE A 368 26.32 8.31 -22.70
N LEU A 369 26.35 7.02 -22.42
CA LEU A 369 27.49 6.16 -22.73
C LEU A 369 27.70 5.95 -24.21
N TYR A 370 26.63 5.92 -25.02
CA TYR A 370 26.69 5.75 -26.46
C TYR A 370 26.76 7.06 -27.24
N GLN A 371 26.48 8.21 -26.65
CA GLN A 371 26.53 9.52 -27.33
C GLN A 371 27.84 9.79 -28.09
N PRO A 372 29.04 9.43 -27.57
CA PRO A 372 30.29 9.64 -28.32
C PRO A 372 30.43 8.78 -29.60
N TYR A 373 29.57 7.78 -29.75
CA TYR A 373 29.60 6.80 -30.83
C TYR A 373 28.50 7.02 -31.89
N GLU A 374 27.75 8.11 -31.82
CA GLU A 374 26.71 8.41 -32.77
C GLU A 374 27.27 8.48 -34.20
N ASN A 375 26.58 7.84 -35.17
CA ASN A 375 26.97 7.70 -36.56
C ASN A 375 28.37 7.11 -36.76
N ARG A 376 28.73 6.11 -35.96
CA ARG A 376 30.03 5.45 -36.01
C ARG A 376 29.94 3.94 -35.90
N LEU A 377 30.94 3.26 -36.46
CA LEU A 377 31.15 1.85 -36.18
C LEU A 377 31.67 1.68 -34.75
N VAL A 378 31.01 0.84 -33.97
CA VAL A 378 31.41 0.48 -32.62
C VAL A 378 32.13 -0.86 -32.67
N GLU A 379 33.40 -0.84 -32.31
CA GLU A 379 34.26 -2.02 -32.29
C GLU A 379 34.24 -2.69 -30.89
N PRO A 380 34.58 -3.98 -30.77
CA PRO A 380 34.68 -4.64 -29.48
C PRO A 380 35.65 -3.95 -28.50
N SER A 381 36.70 -3.28 -29.02
CA SER A 381 37.65 -2.48 -28.24
C SER A 381 37.03 -1.27 -27.58
N ASP A 382 36.05 -0.61 -28.26
CA ASP A 382 35.36 0.55 -27.74
C ASP A 382 34.49 0.16 -26.53
N LEU A 383 33.72 -0.91 -26.68
CA LEU A 383 32.88 -1.43 -25.60
C LEU A 383 33.69 -1.92 -24.39
N ARG A 384 34.83 -2.52 -24.66
CA ARG A 384 35.78 -2.91 -23.59
C ARG A 384 36.30 -1.68 -22.87
N SER A 385 36.64 -0.61 -23.63
CA SER A 385 37.08 0.66 -23.05
C SER A 385 35.98 1.30 -22.18
N ILE A 386 34.71 1.28 -22.65
CA ILE A 386 33.57 1.76 -21.86
C ILE A 386 33.46 0.95 -20.54
N LEU A 387 33.46 -0.38 -20.63
CA LEU A 387 33.35 -1.26 -19.44
C LEU A 387 34.47 -1.03 -18.45
N ASP A 388 35.72 -0.91 -18.92
CA ASP A 388 36.89 -0.69 -18.08
C ASP A 388 36.90 0.75 -17.49
N SER A 389 36.27 1.72 -18.15
CA SER A 389 36.13 3.09 -17.67
C SER A 389 35.07 3.31 -16.59
N LEU A 390 34.17 2.35 -16.35
CA LEU A 390 33.09 2.44 -15.37
C LEU A 390 33.61 2.32 -13.92
N THR A 391 34.51 3.24 -13.54
CA THR A 391 35.01 3.40 -12.17
C THR A 391 33.94 4.01 -11.26
N GLU A 392 34.17 4.00 -9.95
CA GLU A 392 33.24 4.61 -9.00
C GLU A 392 33.05 6.13 -9.23
N GLU A 393 34.10 6.82 -9.66
CA GLU A 393 34.07 8.24 -10.01
C GLU A 393 33.17 8.51 -11.23
N VAL A 394 33.24 7.64 -12.24
CA VAL A 394 32.37 7.74 -13.43
C VAL A 394 30.91 7.46 -13.05
N TRP A 395 30.65 6.45 -12.22
CA TRP A 395 29.31 6.18 -11.74
C TRP A 395 28.70 7.39 -10.99
N GLN A 396 29.49 8.10 -10.20
CA GLN A 396 29.03 9.31 -9.49
C GLN A 396 28.70 10.47 -10.44
N SER A 397 29.29 10.51 -11.63
CA SER A 397 29.00 11.52 -12.66
C SER A 397 27.75 11.24 -13.48
N LEU A 398 27.24 10.00 -13.45
CA LEU A 398 26.04 9.57 -14.16
C LEU A 398 24.75 9.97 -13.40
N PRO A 399 23.58 10.01 -14.06
CA PRO A 399 22.34 10.51 -13.46
C PRO A 399 21.70 9.50 -12.45
N LEU A 400 22.44 9.13 -11.43
CA LEU A 400 21.99 8.27 -10.34
C LEU A 400 21.32 9.05 -9.20
N SER A 401 21.30 10.38 -9.28
CA SER A 401 20.80 11.25 -8.20
C SER A 401 19.34 10.98 -7.79
N GLU A 402 18.53 10.49 -8.73
CA GLU A 402 17.12 10.17 -8.47
C GLU A 402 16.92 8.87 -7.64
N ILE A 403 17.95 8.03 -7.56
CA ILE A 403 17.90 6.73 -6.87
C ILE A 403 19.00 6.54 -5.83
N VAL A 404 19.81 7.58 -5.58
CA VAL A 404 21.01 7.50 -4.71
C VAL A 404 20.68 7.14 -3.26
N GLU A 405 19.49 7.43 -2.80
CA GLU A 405 19.03 7.11 -1.44
C GLU A 405 18.79 5.60 -1.24
N ASP A 406 18.64 4.84 -2.32
CA ASP A 406 18.51 3.37 -2.28
C ASP A 406 19.75 2.69 -2.89
N PRO A 407 20.68 2.21 -2.06
CA PRO A 407 21.88 1.51 -2.55
C PRO A 407 21.58 0.26 -3.36
N LEU A 408 20.45 -0.42 -3.10
CA LEU A 408 20.03 -1.60 -3.86
C LEU A 408 19.60 -1.20 -5.27
N ALA A 409 18.82 -0.13 -5.41
CA ALA A 409 18.40 0.41 -6.69
C ALA A 409 19.61 0.81 -7.56
N VAL A 410 20.58 1.50 -6.97
CA VAL A 410 21.85 1.84 -7.63
C VAL A 410 22.57 0.59 -8.10
N HIS A 411 22.67 -0.44 -7.26
CA HIS A 411 23.32 -1.71 -7.64
C HIS A 411 22.60 -2.41 -8.80
N VAL A 412 21.28 -2.41 -8.80
CA VAL A 412 20.45 -2.99 -9.86
C VAL A 412 20.67 -2.28 -11.19
N VAL A 413 20.66 -0.94 -11.21
CA VAL A 413 20.90 -0.15 -12.41
C VAL A 413 22.31 -0.39 -12.97
N ARG A 414 23.32 -0.42 -12.12
CA ARG A 414 24.70 -0.75 -12.52
C ARG A 414 24.78 -2.13 -13.20
N ASN A 415 24.08 -3.11 -12.66
CA ASN A 415 24.02 -4.45 -13.26
C ASN A 415 23.29 -4.42 -14.62
N TYR A 416 22.21 -3.66 -14.74
CA TYR A 416 21.49 -3.53 -16.01
C TYR A 416 22.37 -2.93 -17.10
N VAL A 417 23.06 -1.84 -16.81
CA VAL A 417 24.01 -1.21 -17.75
C VAL A 417 25.11 -2.18 -18.16
N ARG A 418 25.72 -2.90 -17.22
CA ARG A 418 26.74 -3.90 -17.52
C ARG A 418 26.22 -5.01 -18.41
N ASN A 419 25.06 -5.56 -18.11
CA ASN A 419 24.47 -6.64 -18.90
C ASN A 419 24.25 -6.22 -20.37
N ILE A 420 23.79 -4.98 -20.60
CA ILE A 420 23.62 -4.44 -21.94
C ILE A 420 24.98 -4.32 -22.64
N LEU A 421 25.97 -3.72 -22.00
CA LEU A 421 27.31 -3.51 -22.59
C LEU A 421 28.02 -4.83 -22.84
N GLU A 422 27.91 -5.83 -21.97
CA GLU A 422 28.48 -7.16 -22.15
C GLU A 422 27.82 -7.92 -23.31
N TYR A 423 26.52 -7.80 -23.47
CA TYR A 423 25.79 -8.37 -24.59
C TYR A 423 26.23 -7.69 -25.90
N ASP A 424 26.29 -6.35 -25.94
CA ASP A 424 26.72 -5.59 -27.08
C ASP A 424 28.19 -5.89 -27.46
N TRP A 425 29.05 -6.13 -26.48
CA TRP A 425 30.43 -6.56 -26.68
C TRP A 425 30.56 -7.90 -27.44
N GLN A 426 29.65 -8.84 -27.12
CA GLN A 426 29.60 -10.12 -27.84
C GLN A 426 29.05 -9.97 -29.26
N LEU A 427 28.20 -8.95 -29.48
CA LEU A 427 27.58 -8.69 -30.77
C LEU A 427 28.45 -7.86 -31.72
N ALA A 428 29.31 -7.01 -31.20
CA ALA A 428 30.17 -6.11 -31.99
C ALA A 428 31.02 -6.85 -33.01
N PRO A 429 31.33 -6.22 -34.19
CA PRO A 429 31.08 -4.81 -34.49
C PRO A 429 29.68 -4.51 -35.03
N PHE A 430 29.15 -3.31 -34.73
CA PHE A 430 27.88 -2.81 -35.25
C PHE A 430 27.98 -1.28 -35.47
N TYR A 431 27.19 -0.75 -36.42
CA TYR A 431 27.12 0.68 -36.64
C TYR A 431 26.03 1.30 -35.78
N TYR A 432 26.39 2.21 -34.86
CA TYR A 432 25.44 2.89 -33.98
C TYR A 432 24.99 4.20 -34.64
N TYR A 433 23.68 4.30 -34.92
CA TYR A 433 23.12 5.49 -35.52
C TYR A 433 22.81 6.57 -34.51
N ALA A 434 21.89 6.29 -33.59
CA ALA A 434 21.48 7.24 -32.56
C ALA A 434 20.75 6.56 -31.42
N GLY A 435 20.71 7.26 -30.22
CA GLY A 435 19.84 6.96 -29.10
C GLY A 435 18.72 7.97 -28.97
N GLU A 436 17.68 7.63 -28.21
CA GLU A 436 16.51 8.48 -27.89
C GLU A 436 15.95 9.23 -29.12
N THR A 437 15.89 8.52 -30.26
CA THR A 437 15.52 9.09 -31.54
C THR A 437 14.04 9.37 -31.65
N LYS A 438 13.67 10.63 -31.87
CA LYS A 438 12.27 11.02 -32.09
C LYS A 438 11.83 10.63 -33.47
N VAL A 439 10.78 9.82 -33.57
CA VAL A 439 10.19 9.39 -34.83
C VAL A 439 8.75 9.84 -34.95
N ASN A 440 8.32 10.10 -36.17
CA ASN A 440 6.95 10.47 -36.49
C ASN A 440 6.55 9.91 -37.85
N ALA A 441 5.27 9.63 -38.02
CA ALA A 441 4.69 9.21 -39.27
C ALA A 441 3.25 9.70 -39.42
N GLU A 442 2.76 9.76 -40.63
CA GLU A 442 1.39 10.11 -40.96
C GLU A 442 0.74 8.94 -41.70
N LEU A 443 -0.47 8.57 -41.27
CA LEU A 443 -1.27 7.51 -41.87
C LEU A 443 -2.57 8.13 -42.39
N ASP A 444 -2.82 8.03 -43.70
CA ASP A 444 -4.11 8.41 -44.27
C ASP A 444 -5.10 7.25 -44.09
N VAL A 445 -6.12 7.49 -43.26
CA VAL A 445 -7.16 6.48 -42.96
C VAL A 445 -8.43 6.86 -43.70
N PRO A 446 -8.99 6.00 -44.56
CA PRO A 446 -10.24 6.25 -45.25
C PRO A 446 -11.34 6.72 -44.28
N ASP A 447 -12.09 7.74 -44.68
CA ASP A 447 -13.19 8.36 -43.90
C ASP A 447 -12.78 9.11 -42.60
N LEU A 448 -11.53 8.96 -42.15
CA LEU A 448 -11.03 9.64 -40.94
C LEU A 448 -10.01 10.73 -41.22
N GLY A 449 -9.36 10.69 -42.41
CA GLY A 449 -8.28 11.59 -42.81
C GLY A 449 -6.92 11.22 -42.21
N VAL A 450 -5.97 12.18 -42.24
CA VAL A 450 -4.60 11.93 -41.80
C VAL A 450 -4.48 11.86 -40.29
N ILE A 451 -3.99 10.74 -39.78
CA ILE A 451 -3.66 10.51 -38.35
C ILE A 451 -2.15 10.57 -38.19
N LYS A 452 -1.69 11.33 -37.21
CA LYS A 452 -0.28 11.53 -36.91
C LYS A 452 0.16 10.66 -35.74
N PHE A 453 1.32 10.03 -35.90
CA PHE A 453 1.95 9.21 -34.86
C PHE A 453 3.27 9.85 -34.43
N GLU A 454 3.66 9.61 -33.18
CA GLU A 454 4.95 9.98 -32.62
C GLU A 454 5.47 8.92 -31.66
N GLY A 455 6.78 8.83 -31.57
CA GLY A 455 7.47 7.94 -30.63
C GLY A 455 8.89 8.37 -30.39
N ILE A 456 9.51 7.74 -29.41
CA ILE A 456 10.94 7.85 -29.14
C ILE A 456 11.48 6.43 -29.15
N ILE A 457 12.49 6.19 -29.98
CA ILE A 457 13.20 4.92 -30.09
C ILE A 457 14.41 4.99 -29.16
N ASP A 458 14.56 4.03 -28.27
CA ASP A 458 15.67 4.02 -27.31
C ASP A 458 17.03 3.94 -28.01
N ARG A 459 17.13 3.11 -29.08
CA ARG A 459 18.36 2.94 -29.87
C ARG A 459 18.07 2.43 -31.26
N VAL A 460 18.83 2.97 -32.24
CA VAL A 460 18.90 2.48 -33.61
C VAL A 460 20.35 2.13 -33.95
N ASP A 461 20.56 0.90 -34.39
CA ASP A 461 21.88 0.45 -34.86
C ASP A 461 21.76 -0.48 -36.08
N GLU A 462 22.87 -0.80 -36.71
CA GLU A 462 22.95 -1.77 -37.80
C GLU A 462 23.97 -2.85 -37.49
N HIS A 463 23.56 -4.09 -37.60
CA HIS A 463 24.41 -5.25 -37.44
C HIS A 463 24.24 -6.21 -38.63
N LYS A 464 25.35 -6.53 -39.34
CA LYS A 464 25.37 -7.43 -40.51
C LYS A 464 24.40 -7.01 -41.62
N GLY A 465 24.27 -5.72 -41.88
CA GLY A 465 23.40 -5.19 -42.95
C GLY A 465 21.90 -5.16 -42.58
N VAL A 466 21.57 -5.37 -41.30
CA VAL A 466 20.18 -5.27 -40.78
C VAL A 466 20.11 -4.12 -39.80
N VAL A 467 19.20 -3.17 -40.04
CA VAL A 467 18.92 -2.08 -39.11
C VAL A 467 18.00 -2.58 -38.00
N ARG A 468 18.43 -2.38 -36.75
CA ARG A 468 17.70 -2.81 -35.57
C ARG A 468 17.12 -1.60 -34.85
N VAL A 469 15.82 -1.65 -34.58
CA VAL A 469 15.12 -0.72 -33.70
C VAL A 469 14.99 -1.38 -32.33
N ILE A 470 15.75 -0.89 -31.36
CA ILE A 470 15.94 -1.54 -30.07
C ILE A 470 15.18 -0.76 -29.00
N ASP A 471 14.47 -1.48 -28.14
CA ASP A 471 13.75 -0.98 -26.96
C ASP A 471 14.26 -1.72 -25.73
N TYR A 472 14.72 -0.96 -24.72
CA TYR A 472 15.25 -1.53 -23.47
C TYR A 472 14.10 -1.80 -22.48
N LYS A 473 13.98 -3.02 -21.97
CA LYS A 473 12.96 -3.39 -21.00
C LYS A 473 13.57 -3.97 -19.73
N THR A 474 13.42 -3.24 -18.63
CA THR A 474 13.85 -3.66 -17.29
C THR A 474 12.84 -4.58 -16.60
N GLY A 475 11.60 -4.61 -17.05
CA GLY A 475 10.55 -5.51 -16.59
C GLY A 475 10.54 -6.88 -17.29
N ALA A 476 9.64 -7.79 -16.88
CA ALA A 476 9.42 -9.03 -17.61
C ALA A 476 8.95 -8.74 -19.05
N ALA A 477 9.62 -9.32 -20.03
CA ALA A 477 9.34 -9.10 -21.44
C ALA A 477 9.25 -10.43 -22.22
N PRO A 478 8.23 -11.27 -21.95
CA PRO A 478 7.95 -12.37 -22.86
C PRO A 478 7.36 -11.76 -24.14
N VAL A 479 8.05 -11.92 -25.26
CA VAL A 479 7.59 -11.43 -26.56
C VAL A 479 7.64 -12.61 -27.53
N GLU A 480 6.55 -13.33 -27.58
CA GLU A 480 6.32 -14.37 -28.57
C GLU A 480 4.98 -14.11 -29.24
N TYR A 481 4.99 -13.87 -30.54
CA TYR A 481 3.78 -13.76 -31.35
C TYR A 481 3.91 -14.59 -32.63
N SER A 482 2.82 -15.23 -33.03
CA SER A 482 2.79 -16.09 -34.19
C SER A 482 2.49 -15.34 -35.49
N ASP A 483 1.69 -14.28 -35.38
CA ASP A 483 1.24 -13.44 -36.50
C ASP A 483 0.76 -12.08 -36.00
N MET A 484 0.42 -11.18 -36.94
CA MET A 484 -0.05 -9.82 -36.61
C MET A 484 -1.39 -9.84 -35.84
N ASN A 485 -2.26 -10.84 -36.06
CA ASN A 485 -3.51 -10.93 -35.30
C ASN A 485 -3.22 -11.21 -33.83
N HIS A 486 -2.16 -11.95 -33.54
CA HIS A 486 -1.72 -12.22 -32.18
C HIS A 486 -1.24 -10.94 -31.48
N VAL A 487 -0.56 -10.04 -32.20
CA VAL A 487 -0.10 -8.74 -31.65
C VAL A 487 -1.29 -7.85 -31.25
N PHE A 488 -2.39 -7.90 -31.99
CA PHE A 488 -3.62 -7.14 -31.70
C PHE A 488 -4.59 -7.86 -30.75
N ASN A 489 -4.26 -9.07 -30.28
CA ASN A 489 -5.12 -9.81 -29.38
C ASN A 489 -5.07 -9.26 -27.96
N ARG A 490 -6.24 -8.84 -27.45
CA ARG A 490 -6.41 -8.23 -26.11
C ARG A 490 -6.06 -9.18 -24.97
N GLU A 491 -6.20 -10.47 -25.14
CA GLU A 491 -6.03 -11.46 -24.06
C GLU A 491 -4.57 -11.75 -23.73
N LYS A 492 -3.65 -11.48 -24.65
CA LYS A 492 -2.25 -11.90 -24.55
C LYS A 492 -1.26 -10.77 -24.29
N ASN A 493 -1.73 -9.55 -24.08
CA ASN A 493 -0.95 -8.35 -23.74
C ASN A 493 0.42 -8.24 -24.46
N GLN A 494 0.37 -8.07 -25.78
CA GLN A 494 1.56 -7.92 -26.64
C GLN A 494 1.92 -6.42 -26.84
N ASP A 495 1.77 -5.61 -25.80
CA ASP A 495 1.99 -4.15 -25.84
C ASP A 495 3.39 -3.76 -26.29
N LYS A 496 4.41 -4.53 -25.91
CA LYS A 496 5.80 -4.31 -26.25
C LYS A 496 6.09 -4.63 -27.72
N ALA A 497 5.54 -5.73 -28.22
CA ALA A 497 5.65 -6.09 -29.63
C ALA A 497 4.99 -5.02 -30.52
N LEU A 498 3.79 -4.58 -30.17
CA LEU A 498 3.11 -3.51 -30.91
C LEU A 498 3.92 -2.21 -30.90
N GLN A 499 4.49 -1.86 -29.74
CA GLN A 499 5.32 -0.66 -29.61
C GLN A 499 6.53 -0.69 -30.53
N THR A 500 7.32 -1.76 -30.52
CA THR A 500 8.53 -1.87 -31.34
C THR A 500 8.22 -1.97 -32.84
N LEU A 501 7.16 -2.71 -33.23
CA LEU A 501 6.70 -2.76 -34.61
C LEU A 501 6.23 -1.41 -35.12
N LEU A 502 5.51 -0.63 -34.31
CA LEU A 502 5.08 0.71 -34.65
C LEU A 502 6.28 1.66 -34.79
N TYR A 503 7.30 1.50 -33.96
CA TYR A 503 8.55 2.26 -34.07
C TYR A 503 9.32 1.92 -35.35
N CYS A 504 9.39 0.65 -35.74
CA CYS A 504 9.98 0.25 -37.02
C CYS A 504 9.24 0.88 -38.21
N TRP A 505 7.91 0.88 -38.19
CA TRP A 505 7.10 1.52 -39.22
C TRP A 505 7.36 3.03 -39.28
N MET A 506 7.31 3.75 -38.17
CA MET A 506 7.57 5.19 -38.13
C MET A 506 9.00 5.53 -38.59
N PHE A 507 9.97 4.72 -38.21
CA PHE A 507 11.36 4.90 -38.66
C PHE A 507 11.50 4.75 -40.17
N LYS A 508 10.84 3.76 -40.76
CA LYS A 508 10.78 3.56 -42.20
C LYS A 508 10.17 4.74 -42.95
N GLU A 509 9.04 5.27 -42.47
CA GLU A 509 8.36 6.42 -43.07
C GLU A 509 9.20 7.72 -43.01
N MET A 510 9.96 7.90 -41.91
CA MET A 510 10.76 9.09 -41.69
C MET A 510 12.09 9.08 -42.49
N SER A 511 12.62 7.90 -42.82
CA SER A 511 13.93 7.73 -43.43
C SER A 511 13.85 6.97 -44.78
N PRO A 512 13.13 7.49 -45.79
CA PRO A 512 12.94 6.82 -47.07
C PRO A 512 14.25 6.54 -47.83
N ASP A 513 15.28 7.39 -47.72
CA ASP A 513 16.59 7.22 -48.36
C ASP A 513 17.36 6.01 -47.81
N TYR A 514 17.10 5.65 -46.58
CA TYR A 514 17.66 4.46 -45.90
C TYR A 514 17.14 3.15 -46.50
N LEU A 515 15.94 3.17 -47.06
CA LEU A 515 15.29 2.01 -47.69
C LEU A 515 15.68 1.82 -49.14
N ALA A 516 16.28 2.84 -49.78
CA ALA A 516 16.75 2.75 -51.17
C ALA A 516 17.87 1.71 -51.35
N GLU A 517 18.57 1.32 -50.27
CA GLU A 517 19.65 0.34 -50.27
C GLU A 517 19.21 -1.09 -49.90
N HIS A 518 17.91 -1.39 -49.83
CA HIS A 518 17.35 -2.72 -49.45
C HIS A 518 17.71 -3.20 -48.05
N VAL A 519 17.77 -2.32 -47.08
CA VAL A 519 18.06 -2.66 -45.68
C VAL A 519 16.80 -3.09 -44.96
N ASP A 520 16.82 -4.27 -44.37
CA ASP A 520 15.72 -4.73 -43.48
C ASP A 520 15.76 -3.98 -42.13
N VAL A 521 14.60 -3.43 -41.73
CA VAL A 521 14.44 -2.81 -40.41
C VAL A 521 13.66 -3.77 -39.51
N VAL A 522 14.29 -4.24 -38.47
CA VAL A 522 13.72 -5.26 -37.58
C VAL A 522 13.58 -4.77 -36.13
N PRO A 523 12.49 -5.14 -35.45
CA PRO A 523 12.30 -4.82 -34.04
C PRO A 523 13.16 -5.72 -33.15
N HIS A 524 13.77 -5.13 -32.13
CA HIS A 524 14.48 -5.84 -31.08
C HIS A 524 14.05 -5.35 -29.69
N ILE A 525 13.93 -6.28 -28.72
CA ILE A 525 13.68 -5.94 -27.33
C ILE A 525 14.81 -6.50 -26.48
N TYR A 526 15.55 -5.62 -25.82
CA TYR A 526 16.54 -6.03 -24.84
C TYR A 526 15.88 -6.25 -23.48
N ALA A 527 15.58 -7.52 -23.15
CA ALA A 527 15.07 -7.93 -21.84
C ALA A 527 16.23 -7.93 -20.82
N VAL A 528 16.54 -6.77 -20.27
CA VAL A 528 17.78 -6.51 -19.51
C VAL A 528 18.03 -7.48 -18.35
N ARG A 529 16.96 -7.98 -17.70
CA ARG A 529 17.08 -8.98 -16.62
C ARG A 529 17.54 -10.36 -17.09
N THR A 530 17.37 -10.68 -18.35
CA THR A 530 17.64 -12.02 -18.92
C THR A 530 18.83 -12.06 -19.86
N LEU A 531 19.31 -10.91 -20.35
CA LEU A 531 20.47 -10.80 -21.25
C LEU A 531 21.71 -11.54 -20.73
N ALA A 532 22.01 -11.43 -19.42
CA ALA A 532 23.15 -12.08 -18.79
C ALA A 532 23.08 -13.63 -18.75
N LYS A 533 21.90 -14.23 -19.06
CA LYS A 533 21.70 -15.69 -19.02
C LYS A 533 21.89 -16.38 -20.36
N GLY A 534 22.39 -15.66 -21.39
CA GLY A 534 22.65 -16.21 -22.73
C GLY A 534 21.40 -16.69 -23.47
N LYS A 535 20.24 -16.24 -23.10
CA LYS A 535 19.02 -16.39 -23.90
C LYS A 535 19.01 -15.25 -24.90
N ASP A 536 18.92 -15.59 -26.17
CA ASP A 536 18.86 -14.65 -27.29
C ASP A 536 17.84 -13.53 -27.02
N ALA A 537 18.23 -12.30 -27.34
CA ALA A 537 17.41 -11.10 -27.21
C ALA A 537 16.18 -11.14 -28.12
#